data_744557c694e1e2a78559c4e1d9361f68
#
_entry.id   744557c694e1e2a78559c4e1d9361f68
#
_cell.length_a   1.000
_cell.length_b   1.000
_cell.length_c   1.000
_cell.angle_alpha   90.00
_cell.angle_beta   90.00
_cell.angle_gamma   90.00
#
_symmetry.space_group_name_H-M   'P 1'
#
loop_
_entity.id
_entity.type
_entity.pdbx_description
1 polymer ?
#
loop_
_entity_poly.entity_id
_entity_poly.type
_entity_poly.pdbx_seq_one_letter_code
_entity_poly.pdbx_strand_id
1 'polypeptide(L)'
;GAAAEPAILHAVEASIKANAAGTPPRHPFDEAEASGRVEYLDPFAGYERFVRRSLDLDKLKATDMRVLVDPLYGSGAGWTSRLLAGGKIVVDEIHSERNPWFGGVNPEPIRPHVDEALERVREGGYDLGLLLDGDADRAGAVDENGVFIHQLQCYGLLAYYMLEHRGERAPLVTTVNETSMAFRLGELYGVDVHETPVGFKYVGPRMIETGAMMGGEESGGYGFKMHLPERDGIYADLLLLDLFLREREAGRTSVSEAVAHLHEVAGPSFYLRSDVHTDRASYPALKERLLVEMGEHSPETLGGRPVDRTVPLDTGDGFKFWVDDGSWLLVRFSGTEPLVRVYAEASGEELRDALLAEGDRMVNG
;
A
#
# COMPACT_ATOMS: atom_id res chain seq x y z
N GLY A 1 8.90 8.42 -15.40
CA GLY A 1 7.65 8.05 -14.84
C GLY A 1 7.71 7.92 -13.33
N ALA A 2 7.85 9.01 -12.61
CA ALA A 2 7.70 9.03 -11.16
C ALA A 2 6.87 10.27 -10.81
N ALA A 3 6.41 10.37 -9.54
CA ALA A 3 5.71 11.55 -9.05
C ALA A 3 6.55 12.82 -9.34
N ALA A 4 5.90 13.85 -9.83
CA ALA A 4 6.58 15.10 -10.18
C ALA A 4 7.11 15.80 -8.92
N GLU A 5 8.35 16.29 -8.98
CA GLU A 5 8.92 17.07 -7.89
C GLU A 5 8.11 18.35 -7.62
N PRO A 6 8.07 18.86 -6.37
CA PRO A 6 7.30 20.05 -6.00
C PRO A 6 7.58 21.27 -6.89
N ALA A 7 8.83 21.46 -7.33
CA ALA A 7 9.19 22.56 -8.23
C ALA A 7 8.47 22.48 -9.59
N ILE A 8 8.30 21.28 -10.12
CA ILE A 8 7.57 21.04 -11.39
C ILE A 8 6.07 21.32 -11.16
N LEU A 9 5.50 20.82 -10.08
CA LEU A 9 4.10 21.05 -9.72
C LEU A 9 3.79 22.53 -9.58
N HIS A 10 4.62 23.29 -8.88
CA HIS A 10 4.47 24.74 -8.71
C HIS A 10 4.55 25.49 -10.06
N ALA A 11 5.44 25.07 -10.97
CA ALA A 11 5.54 25.67 -12.30
C ALA A 11 4.27 25.40 -13.13
N VAL A 12 3.73 24.18 -13.07
CA VAL A 12 2.47 23.82 -13.73
C VAL A 12 1.30 24.63 -13.15
N GLU A 13 1.17 24.71 -11.82
CA GLU A 13 0.12 25.48 -11.14
C GLU A 13 0.20 26.98 -11.49
N ALA A 14 1.40 27.55 -11.54
CA ALA A 14 1.60 28.94 -11.96
C ALA A 14 1.14 29.16 -13.40
N SER A 15 1.44 28.22 -14.30
CA SER A 15 1.00 28.25 -15.70
C SER A 15 -0.53 28.14 -15.80
N ILE A 16 -1.16 27.25 -15.03
CA ILE A 16 -2.62 27.12 -14.98
C ILE A 16 -3.26 28.44 -14.52
N LYS A 17 -2.74 29.04 -13.43
CA LYS A 17 -3.24 30.34 -12.92
C LYS A 17 -3.09 31.45 -13.95
N ALA A 18 -1.95 31.53 -14.64
CA ALA A 18 -1.71 32.54 -15.68
C ALA A 18 -2.66 32.41 -16.87
N ASN A 19 -3.12 31.20 -17.17
CA ASN A 19 -4.00 30.90 -18.30
C ASN A 19 -5.48 30.73 -17.91
N ALA A 20 -5.83 30.92 -16.64
CA ALA A 20 -7.19 30.65 -16.12
C ALA A 20 -8.30 31.49 -16.76
N ALA A 21 -7.97 32.68 -17.27
CA ALA A 21 -8.92 33.56 -17.97
C ALA A 21 -9.14 33.18 -19.45
N GLY A 22 -8.32 32.29 -20.01
CA GLY A 22 -8.39 31.84 -21.39
C GLY A 22 -9.24 30.58 -21.54
N THR A 23 -10.01 30.50 -22.63
CA THR A 23 -10.62 29.22 -23.02
C THR A 23 -9.54 28.38 -23.73
N PRO A 24 -9.20 27.19 -23.26
CA PRO A 24 -8.23 26.35 -23.96
C PRO A 24 -8.74 26.02 -25.38
N PRO A 25 -7.84 26.02 -26.38
CA PRO A 25 -8.22 25.66 -27.75
C PRO A 25 -8.77 24.23 -27.76
N ARG A 26 -9.89 24.03 -28.43
CA ARG A 26 -10.52 22.72 -28.60
C ARG A 26 -10.49 22.35 -30.09
N HIS A 27 -10.16 21.10 -30.35
CA HIS A 27 -10.28 20.49 -31.68
C HIS A 27 -11.31 19.37 -31.61
N PRO A 28 -12.15 19.19 -32.66
CA PRO A 28 -13.00 18.01 -32.76
C PRO A 28 -12.14 16.73 -32.70
N PHE A 29 -12.60 15.76 -31.94
CA PHE A 29 -11.83 14.52 -31.69
C PHE A 29 -11.55 13.78 -33.00
N ASP A 30 -12.56 13.63 -33.87
CA ASP A 30 -12.44 12.91 -35.13
C ASP A 30 -11.40 13.55 -36.09
N GLU A 31 -11.30 14.90 -36.08
CA GLU A 31 -10.30 15.63 -36.85
C GLU A 31 -8.90 15.44 -36.26
N ALA A 32 -8.78 15.41 -34.93
CA ALA A 32 -7.51 15.17 -34.26
C ALA A 32 -7.01 13.74 -34.52
N GLU A 33 -7.88 12.75 -34.49
CA GLU A 33 -7.57 11.35 -34.82
C GLU A 33 -7.18 11.21 -36.30
N ALA A 34 -7.99 11.73 -37.23
CA ALA A 34 -7.72 11.67 -38.67
C ALA A 34 -6.39 12.38 -39.07
N SER A 35 -6.00 13.41 -38.30
CA SER A 35 -4.74 14.14 -38.53
C SER A 35 -3.52 13.52 -37.86
N GLY A 36 -3.67 12.37 -37.18
CA GLY A 36 -2.58 11.69 -36.44
C GLY A 36 -2.15 12.41 -35.16
N ARG A 37 -2.95 13.32 -34.62
CA ARG A 37 -2.69 13.96 -33.31
C ARG A 37 -3.09 13.08 -32.15
N VAL A 38 -3.90 12.05 -32.39
CA VAL A 38 -4.29 11.02 -31.44
C VAL A 38 -3.74 9.70 -31.94
N GLU A 39 -2.98 9.03 -31.10
CA GLU A 39 -2.46 7.68 -31.34
C GLU A 39 -2.95 6.74 -30.24
N TYR A 40 -3.31 5.51 -30.62
CA TYR A 40 -3.67 4.46 -29.68
C TYR A 40 -2.46 3.59 -29.39
N LEU A 41 -2.16 3.43 -28.09
CA LEU A 41 -1.07 2.58 -27.62
C LEU A 41 -1.63 1.45 -26.77
N ASP A 42 -1.31 0.18 -27.11
CA ASP A 42 -1.41 -0.94 -26.17
C ASP A 42 -0.06 -1.10 -25.44
N PRO A 43 0.03 -0.73 -24.16
CA PRO A 43 1.28 -0.84 -23.39
C PRO A 43 1.62 -2.28 -22.99
N PHE A 44 0.71 -3.25 -23.17
CA PHE A 44 0.83 -4.60 -22.65
C PHE A 44 2.12 -5.30 -23.01
N ALA A 45 2.49 -5.30 -24.30
CA ALA A 45 3.71 -5.98 -24.75
C ALA A 45 5.00 -5.38 -24.14
N GLY A 46 4.99 -4.08 -23.85
CA GLY A 46 6.07 -3.40 -23.14
C GLY A 46 6.18 -3.83 -21.69
N TYR A 47 5.05 -3.87 -21.02
CA TYR A 47 4.92 -4.27 -19.61
C TYR A 47 5.24 -5.76 -19.43
N GLU A 48 4.70 -6.66 -20.27
CA GLU A 48 5.02 -8.09 -20.23
C GLU A 48 6.54 -8.33 -20.38
N ARG A 49 7.21 -7.61 -21.30
CA ARG A 49 8.68 -7.72 -21.43
C ARG A 49 9.41 -7.27 -20.16
N PHE A 50 8.91 -6.26 -19.46
CA PHE A 50 9.45 -5.86 -18.16
C PHE A 50 9.26 -6.96 -17.12
N VAL A 51 8.04 -7.46 -16.96
CA VAL A 51 7.72 -8.54 -16.00
C VAL A 51 8.60 -9.77 -16.25
N ARG A 52 8.74 -10.22 -17.51
CA ARG A 52 9.58 -11.39 -17.88
C ARG A 52 11.07 -11.21 -17.60
N ARG A 53 11.58 -9.98 -17.48
CA ARG A 53 12.96 -9.73 -17.08
C ARG A 53 13.17 -9.82 -15.58
N SER A 54 12.14 -9.62 -14.80
CA SER A 54 12.19 -9.55 -13.35
C SER A 54 11.60 -10.77 -12.65
N LEU A 55 10.71 -11.52 -13.32
CA LEU A 55 10.01 -12.69 -12.82
C LEU A 55 10.04 -13.83 -13.85
N ASP A 56 10.08 -15.06 -13.36
CA ASP A 56 9.87 -16.26 -14.17
C ASP A 56 8.36 -16.44 -14.41
N LEU A 57 7.83 -15.69 -15.36
CA LEU A 57 6.41 -15.69 -15.69
C LEU A 57 5.92 -17.07 -16.16
N ASP A 58 6.80 -17.87 -16.81
CA ASP A 58 6.43 -19.20 -17.29
C ASP A 58 6.31 -20.18 -16.12
N LYS A 59 7.11 -20.01 -15.06
CA LYS A 59 6.98 -20.76 -13.80
C LYS A 59 5.66 -20.42 -13.10
N LEU A 60 5.29 -19.14 -13.01
CA LEU A 60 4.00 -18.71 -12.46
C LEU A 60 2.84 -19.32 -13.24
N LYS A 61 2.90 -19.28 -14.57
CA LYS A 61 1.88 -19.89 -15.44
C LYS A 61 1.76 -21.41 -15.26
N ALA A 62 2.86 -22.09 -14.94
CA ALA A 62 2.88 -23.54 -14.80
C ALA A 62 2.30 -24.05 -13.46
N THR A 63 2.09 -23.17 -12.48
CA THR A 63 1.50 -23.55 -11.19
C THR A 63 0.03 -23.97 -11.33
N ASP A 64 -0.44 -24.84 -10.45
CA ASP A 64 -1.83 -25.31 -10.39
C ASP A 64 -2.70 -24.47 -9.42
N MET A 65 -2.26 -23.28 -9.07
CA MET A 65 -3.00 -22.36 -8.18
C MET A 65 -4.24 -21.79 -8.85
N ARG A 66 -5.26 -21.52 -8.02
CA ARG A 66 -6.45 -20.76 -8.39
C ARG A 66 -6.38 -19.40 -7.69
N VAL A 67 -6.39 -18.33 -8.46
CA VAL A 67 -6.26 -16.95 -8.00
C VAL A 67 -7.51 -16.16 -8.35
N LEU A 68 -8.07 -15.46 -7.37
CA LEU A 68 -9.09 -14.45 -7.60
C LEU A 68 -8.43 -13.08 -7.68
N VAL A 69 -8.75 -12.26 -8.67
CA VAL A 69 -8.30 -10.87 -8.77
C VAL A 69 -9.51 -9.94 -8.67
N ASP A 70 -9.40 -8.93 -7.82
CA ASP A 70 -10.40 -7.87 -7.73
C ASP A 70 -9.73 -6.51 -8.06
N PRO A 71 -9.87 -6.00 -9.28
CA PRO A 71 -9.36 -4.69 -9.68
C PRO A 71 -10.29 -3.55 -9.28
N LEU A 72 -11.34 -3.78 -8.48
CA LEU A 72 -12.31 -2.78 -8.03
C LEU A 72 -12.84 -1.88 -9.17
N TYR A 73 -13.22 -2.48 -10.31
CA TYR A 73 -13.67 -1.79 -11.54
C TYR A 73 -12.61 -0.85 -12.16
N GLY A 74 -11.35 -0.94 -11.72
CA GLY A 74 -10.27 -0.04 -12.04
C GLY A 74 -9.48 -0.39 -13.30
N SER A 75 -8.40 0.33 -13.52
CA SER A 75 -7.52 0.18 -14.69
C SER A 75 -6.70 -1.11 -14.69
N GLY A 76 -6.62 -1.82 -13.54
CA GLY A 76 -5.98 -3.12 -13.40
C GLY A 76 -6.74 -4.29 -14.03
N ALA A 77 -8.00 -4.08 -14.41
CA ALA A 77 -8.84 -5.13 -15.00
C ALA A 77 -8.20 -5.79 -16.24
N GLY A 78 -8.15 -7.10 -16.25
CA GLY A 78 -7.61 -7.90 -17.35
C GLY A 78 -6.09 -7.99 -17.44
N TRP A 79 -5.31 -7.26 -16.62
CA TRP A 79 -3.85 -7.30 -16.70
C TRP A 79 -3.27 -8.60 -16.18
N THR A 80 -3.64 -9.01 -14.97
CA THR A 80 -3.15 -10.26 -14.36
C THR A 80 -3.57 -11.47 -15.17
N SER A 81 -4.84 -11.52 -15.61
CA SER A 81 -5.36 -12.59 -16.47
C SER A 81 -4.61 -12.70 -17.78
N ARG A 82 -4.30 -11.58 -18.45
CA ARG A 82 -3.53 -11.57 -19.71
C ARG A 82 -2.09 -12.01 -19.49
N LEU A 83 -1.43 -11.54 -18.41
CA LEU A 83 -0.05 -11.89 -18.09
C LEU A 83 0.12 -13.37 -17.78
N LEU A 84 -0.85 -13.99 -17.11
CA LEU A 84 -0.82 -15.39 -16.68
C LEU A 84 -1.54 -16.36 -17.64
N ALA A 85 -2.12 -15.86 -18.73
CA ALA A 85 -2.83 -16.67 -19.69
C ALA A 85 -1.98 -17.79 -20.33
N GLY A 86 -2.64 -18.91 -20.65
CA GLY A 86 -2.04 -20.03 -21.39
C GLY A 86 -1.22 -21.01 -20.55
N GLY A 87 -1.34 -20.93 -19.21
CA GLY A 87 -0.72 -21.87 -18.27
C GLY A 87 -1.73 -22.81 -17.60
N LYS A 88 -1.33 -23.41 -16.49
CA LYS A 88 -2.20 -24.22 -15.62
C LYS A 88 -2.89 -23.35 -14.55
N ILE A 89 -2.27 -22.24 -14.18
CA ILE A 89 -2.86 -21.30 -13.22
C ILE A 89 -4.23 -20.84 -13.71
N VAL A 90 -5.19 -20.82 -12.81
CA VAL A 90 -6.53 -20.30 -13.09
C VAL A 90 -6.64 -18.93 -12.44
N VAL A 91 -6.94 -17.91 -13.24
CA VAL A 91 -7.16 -16.55 -12.78
C VAL A 91 -8.59 -16.17 -13.12
N ASP A 92 -9.39 -15.99 -12.08
CA ASP A 92 -10.75 -15.47 -12.19
C ASP A 92 -10.75 -14.02 -11.72
N GLU A 93 -11.53 -13.15 -12.37
CA GLU A 93 -11.66 -11.74 -11.98
C GLU A 93 -13.11 -11.42 -11.61
N ILE A 94 -13.29 -10.65 -10.53
CA ILE A 94 -14.55 -9.97 -10.22
C ILE A 94 -14.36 -8.47 -10.43
N HIS A 95 -15.44 -7.70 -10.55
CA HIS A 95 -15.39 -6.23 -10.71
C HIS A 95 -14.43 -5.77 -11.82
N SER A 96 -14.31 -6.56 -12.90
CA SER A 96 -13.40 -6.28 -14.04
C SER A 96 -14.08 -5.57 -15.21
N GLU A 97 -15.40 -5.39 -15.17
CA GLU A 97 -16.14 -4.64 -16.19
C GLU A 97 -15.96 -3.14 -15.99
N ARG A 98 -15.98 -2.39 -17.11
CA ARG A 98 -15.88 -0.93 -17.06
C ARG A 98 -17.08 -0.30 -16.37
N ASN A 99 -16.88 0.20 -15.17
CA ASN A 99 -17.88 0.93 -14.38
C ASN A 99 -17.32 2.26 -13.86
N PRO A 100 -17.64 3.43 -14.46
CA PRO A 100 -17.11 4.72 -14.04
C PRO A 100 -17.50 5.15 -12.60
N TRP A 101 -18.46 4.45 -12.00
CA TRP A 101 -18.91 4.68 -10.62
C TRP A 101 -18.33 3.65 -9.64
N PHE A 102 -17.41 2.78 -10.10
CA PHE A 102 -16.76 1.73 -9.30
C PHE A 102 -17.76 0.85 -8.52
N GLY A 103 -18.91 0.53 -9.13
CA GLY A 103 -19.95 -0.24 -8.44
C GLY A 103 -20.60 0.47 -7.25
N GLY A 104 -20.27 1.75 -7.01
CA GLY A 104 -20.71 2.51 -5.85
C GLY A 104 -19.83 2.31 -4.61
N VAL A 105 -18.69 1.60 -4.73
CA VAL A 105 -17.69 1.44 -3.67
C VAL A 105 -16.53 2.43 -3.88
N ASN A 106 -15.82 2.76 -2.80
CA ASN A 106 -14.55 3.46 -2.92
C ASN A 106 -13.49 2.45 -3.42
N PRO A 107 -12.81 2.70 -4.56
CA PRO A 107 -11.87 1.75 -5.13
C PRO A 107 -10.51 1.77 -4.41
N GLU A 108 -10.53 1.47 -3.12
CA GLU A 108 -9.36 1.24 -2.27
C GLU A 108 -9.32 -0.23 -1.82
N PRO A 109 -8.17 -0.94 -1.87
CA PRO A 109 -8.06 -2.35 -1.56
C PRO A 109 -8.03 -2.60 -0.04
N ILE A 110 -9.02 -2.07 0.67
CA ILE A 110 -9.23 -2.18 2.12
C ILE A 110 -10.67 -2.54 2.45
N ARG A 111 -10.89 -3.10 3.64
CA ARG A 111 -12.26 -3.31 4.13
C ARG A 111 -12.95 -1.98 4.43
N PRO A 112 -14.25 -1.85 4.17
CA PRO A 112 -15.17 -2.92 3.73
C PRO A 112 -15.26 -3.09 2.19
N HIS A 113 -14.49 -2.34 1.40
CA HIS A 113 -14.63 -2.28 -0.07
C HIS A 113 -14.30 -3.61 -0.76
N VAL A 114 -13.47 -4.45 -0.13
CA VAL A 114 -13.02 -5.76 -0.63
C VAL A 114 -13.75 -6.94 0.00
N ASP A 115 -14.79 -6.70 0.80
CA ASP A 115 -15.47 -7.78 1.55
C ASP A 115 -16.06 -8.86 0.63
N GLU A 116 -16.55 -8.49 -0.57
CA GLU A 116 -16.99 -9.46 -1.57
C GLU A 116 -15.85 -10.36 -2.05
N ALA A 117 -14.67 -9.81 -2.29
CA ALA A 117 -13.50 -10.60 -2.67
C ALA A 117 -13.11 -11.61 -1.59
N LEU A 118 -13.13 -11.20 -0.30
CA LEU A 118 -12.86 -12.10 0.83
C LEU A 118 -13.83 -13.30 0.85
N GLU A 119 -15.12 -13.01 0.67
CA GLU A 119 -16.16 -14.04 0.64
C GLU A 119 -16.00 -14.97 -0.56
N ARG A 120 -15.73 -14.42 -1.73
CA ARG A 120 -15.51 -15.18 -2.98
C ARG A 120 -14.29 -16.09 -2.88
N VAL A 121 -13.19 -15.63 -2.27
CA VAL A 121 -12.00 -16.48 -2.07
C VAL A 121 -12.35 -17.67 -1.18
N ARG A 122 -12.97 -17.40 -0.02
CA ARG A 122 -13.35 -18.44 0.95
C ARG A 122 -14.30 -19.48 0.36
N GLU A 123 -15.35 -19.04 -0.36
CA GLU A 123 -16.38 -19.93 -0.88
C GLU A 123 -16.01 -20.59 -2.20
N GLY A 124 -15.16 -19.94 -3.00
CA GLY A 124 -14.78 -20.39 -4.33
C GLY A 124 -13.62 -21.40 -4.37
N GLY A 125 -12.96 -21.66 -3.22
CA GLY A 125 -11.80 -22.56 -3.14
C GLY A 125 -10.62 -22.01 -3.93
N TYR A 126 -10.36 -20.72 -3.80
CA TYR A 126 -9.15 -20.06 -4.32
C TYR A 126 -8.00 -20.24 -3.34
N ASP A 127 -6.79 -20.35 -3.87
CA ASP A 127 -5.56 -20.41 -3.07
C ASP A 127 -5.13 -19.01 -2.60
N LEU A 128 -5.49 -17.96 -3.37
CA LEU A 128 -5.06 -16.58 -3.15
C LEU A 128 -6.07 -15.61 -3.77
N GLY A 129 -6.35 -14.51 -3.08
CA GLY A 129 -6.96 -13.32 -3.64
C GLY A 129 -5.94 -12.19 -3.79
N LEU A 130 -5.98 -11.45 -4.90
CA LEU A 130 -5.17 -10.28 -5.20
C LEU A 130 -6.10 -9.09 -5.43
N LEU A 131 -5.78 -7.96 -4.81
CA LEU A 131 -6.65 -6.80 -4.75
C LEU A 131 -5.92 -5.58 -5.29
N LEU A 132 -6.55 -4.83 -6.19
CA LEU A 132 -5.99 -3.58 -6.73
C LEU A 132 -6.92 -2.40 -6.42
N ASP A 133 -6.38 -1.19 -6.41
CA ASP A 133 -7.18 0.03 -6.36
C ASP A 133 -7.60 0.52 -7.75
N GLY A 134 -8.27 1.68 -7.80
CA GLY A 134 -8.88 2.20 -9.02
C GLY A 134 -7.92 2.52 -10.17
N ASP A 135 -6.69 2.93 -9.88
CA ASP A 135 -5.63 3.19 -10.87
C ASP A 135 -4.52 2.14 -10.87
N ALA A 136 -4.71 1.07 -10.08
CA ALA A 136 -3.85 -0.12 -10.00
C ALA A 136 -2.42 0.18 -9.52
N ASP A 137 -2.26 1.20 -8.70
CA ASP A 137 -0.97 1.54 -8.09
C ASP A 137 -0.81 1.00 -6.66
N ARG A 138 -1.91 0.51 -6.05
CA ARG A 138 -1.95 -0.11 -4.72
C ARG A 138 -2.41 -1.56 -4.79
N ALA A 139 -1.84 -2.40 -3.91
CA ALA A 139 -2.13 -3.83 -3.83
C ALA A 139 -2.52 -4.25 -2.42
N GLY A 140 -3.28 -5.33 -2.33
CA GLY A 140 -3.61 -6.07 -1.12
C GLY A 140 -3.82 -7.54 -1.43
N ALA A 141 -3.93 -8.40 -0.42
CA ALA A 141 -4.10 -9.82 -0.66
C ALA A 141 -5.12 -10.44 0.31
N VAL A 142 -5.55 -11.66 -0.04
CA VAL A 142 -6.50 -12.47 0.73
C VAL A 142 -5.97 -13.90 0.77
N ASP A 143 -5.92 -14.51 1.95
CA ASP A 143 -5.52 -15.90 2.06
C ASP A 143 -6.66 -16.86 1.65
N GLU A 144 -6.35 -18.15 1.55
CA GLU A 144 -7.29 -19.22 1.14
C GLU A 144 -8.53 -19.35 2.05
N ASN A 145 -8.48 -18.79 3.27
CA ASN A 145 -9.59 -18.80 4.22
C ASN A 145 -10.50 -17.57 4.09
N GLY A 146 -10.17 -16.64 3.15
CA GLY A 146 -10.84 -15.37 3.00
C GLY A 146 -10.44 -14.35 4.07
N VAL A 147 -9.26 -14.51 4.68
CA VAL A 147 -8.72 -13.54 5.64
C VAL A 147 -7.94 -12.46 4.87
N PHE A 148 -8.27 -11.23 5.17
CA PHE A 148 -7.59 -10.07 4.57
C PHE A 148 -6.15 -9.95 5.08
N ILE A 149 -5.19 -9.99 4.17
CA ILE A 149 -3.79 -9.68 4.43
C ILE A 149 -3.64 -8.18 4.22
N HIS A 150 -3.62 -7.44 5.31
CA HIS A 150 -3.56 -5.98 5.24
C HIS A 150 -2.22 -5.49 4.68
N GLN A 151 -2.20 -4.24 4.21
CA GLN A 151 -1.09 -3.66 3.46
C GLN A 151 0.24 -3.71 4.20
N LEU A 152 0.24 -3.54 5.52
CA LEU A 152 1.45 -3.67 6.34
C LEU A 152 2.03 -5.09 6.30
N GLN A 153 1.17 -6.11 6.32
CA GLN A 153 1.60 -7.51 6.15
C GLN A 153 2.10 -7.75 4.72
N CYS A 154 1.42 -7.19 3.70
CA CYS A 154 1.89 -7.27 2.32
C CYS A 154 3.28 -6.62 2.15
N TYR A 155 3.52 -5.45 2.78
CA TYR A 155 4.86 -4.85 2.82
C TYR A 155 5.88 -5.80 3.44
N GLY A 156 5.57 -6.38 4.60
CA GLY A 156 6.43 -7.34 5.29
C GLY A 156 6.75 -8.56 4.43
N LEU A 157 5.73 -9.14 3.77
CA LEU A 157 5.87 -10.27 2.85
C LEU A 157 6.76 -9.92 1.65
N LEU A 158 6.55 -8.75 1.04
CA LEU A 158 7.35 -8.30 -0.10
C LEU A 158 8.80 -7.99 0.30
N ALA A 159 9.02 -7.36 1.47
CA ALA A 159 10.36 -7.14 2.00
C ALA A 159 11.08 -8.45 2.33
N TYR A 160 10.40 -9.39 2.97
CA TYR A 160 10.89 -10.74 3.22
C TYR A 160 11.25 -11.48 1.92
N TYR A 161 10.38 -11.40 0.91
CA TYR A 161 10.62 -11.96 -0.41
C TYR A 161 11.88 -11.40 -1.07
N MET A 162 12.09 -10.08 -1.02
CA MET A 162 13.29 -9.45 -1.57
C MET A 162 14.55 -9.90 -0.84
N LEU A 163 14.49 -9.98 0.48
CA LEU A 163 15.62 -10.32 1.35
C LEU A 163 15.96 -11.81 1.31
N GLU A 164 14.98 -12.68 1.51
CA GLU A 164 15.18 -14.14 1.64
C GLU A 164 15.21 -14.83 0.29
N HIS A 165 14.16 -14.68 -0.52
CA HIS A 165 14.01 -15.46 -1.74
C HIS A 165 14.76 -14.88 -2.95
N ARG A 166 14.97 -13.57 -2.98
CA ARG A 166 15.76 -12.93 -4.04
C ARG A 166 17.21 -12.65 -3.64
N GLY A 167 17.52 -12.75 -2.35
CA GLY A 167 18.87 -12.53 -1.84
C GLY A 167 19.36 -11.09 -1.94
N GLU A 168 18.46 -10.13 -2.12
CA GLU A 168 18.78 -8.70 -2.19
C GLU A 168 19.28 -8.18 -0.84
N ARG A 169 20.24 -7.26 -0.87
CA ARG A 169 20.86 -6.67 0.34
C ARG A 169 21.05 -5.17 0.17
N ALA A 170 20.01 -4.49 -0.31
CA ALA A 170 19.94 -3.04 -0.41
C ALA A 170 18.95 -2.48 0.63
N PRO A 171 18.96 -1.17 0.92
CA PRO A 171 18.03 -0.57 1.88
C PRO A 171 16.56 -0.77 1.53
N LEU A 172 15.70 -0.65 2.55
CA LEU A 172 14.26 -0.53 2.47
C LEU A 172 13.84 0.91 2.75
N VAL A 173 12.75 1.37 2.14
CA VAL A 173 12.13 2.66 2.44
C VAL A 173 10.69 2.43 2.88
N THR A 174 10.30 3.06 3.97
CA THR A 174 8.96 2.94 4.55
C THR A 174 8.42 4.32 4.93
N THR A 175 7.12 4.45 5.15
CA THR A 175 6.51 5.64 5.71
C THR A 175 6.30 5.50 7.22
N VAL A 176 6.14 6.64 7.92
CA VAL A 176 5.96 6.67 9.39
C VAL A 176 4.79 5.85 9.91
N ASN A 177 3.80 5.55 9.07
CA ASN A 177 2.62 4.74 9.39
C ASN A 177 2.67 3.32 8.80
N GLU A 178 3.83 2.91 8.28
CA GLU A 178 4.06 1.56 7.78
C GLU A 178 4.55 0.63 8.91
N THR A 179 4.72 -0.65 8.61
CA THR A 179 4.98 -1.70 9.58
C THR A 179 6.35 -1.64 10.27
N SER A 180 6.37 -1.92 11.55
CA SER A 180 7.60 -2.17 12.31
C SER A 180 8.34 -3.46 11.89
N MET A 181 7.70 -4.37 11.15
CA MET A 181 8.38 -5.55 10.57
C MET A 181 9.52 -5.15 9.64
N ALA A 182 9.42 -4.00 8.94
CA ALA A 182 10.49 -3.49 8.09
C ALA A 182 11.81 -3.35 8.85
N PHE A 183 11.78 -2.75 10.05
CA PHE A 183 12.96 -2.54 10.88
C PHE A 183 13.51 -3.86 11.43
N ARG A 184 12.63 -4.79 11.84
CA ARG A 184 13.04 -6.12 12.31
C ARG A 184 13.68 -6.96 11.21
N LEU A 185 13.13 -6.91 9.99
CA LEU A 185 13.74 -7.53 8.81
C LEU A 185 15.07 -6.85 8.45
N GLY A 186 15.13 -5.52 8.52
CA GLY A 186 16.37 -4.77 8.31
C GLY A 186 17.48 -5.21 9.25
N GLU A 187 17.19 -5.33 10.54
CA GLU A 187 18.13 -5.82 11.54
C GLU A 187 18.56 -7.28 11.27
N LEU A 188 17.59 -8.17 11.01
CA LEU A 188 17.84 -9.58 10.74
C LEU A 188 18.75 -9.83 9.54
N TYR A 189 18.54 -9.07 8.45
CA TYR A 189 19.30 -9.25 7.20
C TYR A 189 20.45 -8.25 7.02
N GLY A 190 20.67 -7.35 7.99
CA GLY A 190 21.75 -6.36 7.99
C GLY A 190 21.62 -5.31 6.90
N VAL A 191 20.42 -4.82 6.65
CA VAL A 191 20.13 -3.74 5.68
C VAL A 191 19.52 -2.53 6.37
N ASP A 192 19.84 -1.34 5.86
CA ASP A 192 19.28 -0.10 6.38
C ASP A 192 17.78 0.04 6.04
N VAL A 193 17.03 0.65 6.95
CA VAL A 193 15.62 1.02 6.73
C VAL A 193 15.47 2.52 6.92
N HIS A 194 14.95 3.19 5.91
CA HIS A 194 14.74 4.64 5.91
C HIS A 194 13.25 4.96 6.03
N GLU A 195 12.87 5.61 7.12
CA GLU A 195 11.51 6.11 7.31
C GLU A 195 11.35 7.49 6.65
N THR A 196 10.20 7.74 6.02
CA THR A 196 9.83 8.99 5.37
C THR A 196 8.45 9.47 5.85
N PRO A 197 8.11 10.75 5.65
CA PRO A 197 6.72 11.18 5.77
C PRO A 197 5.79 10.40 4.82
N VAL A 198 4.47 10.43 5.13
CA VAL A 198 3.44 9.79 4.31
C VAL A 198 3.37 10.45 2.94
N GLY A 199 3.42 9.64 1.90
CA GLY A 199 3.29 10.04 0.51
C GLY A 199 4.44 9.52 -0.36
N PHE A 200 4.10 8.86 -1.48
CA PHE A 200 5.11 8.28 -2.38
C PHE A 200 6.07 9.32 -2.99
N LYS A 201 5.64 10.59 -3.00
CA LYS A 201 6.50 11.75 -3.35
C LYS A 201 7.74 11.89 -2.45
N TYR A 202 7.76 11.26 -1.26
CA TYR A 202 8.91 11.18 -0.36
C TYR A 202 9.61 9.83 -0.49
N VAL A 203 8.84 8.74 -0.66
CA VAL A 203 9.36 7.37 -0.78
C VAL A 203 10.21 7.21 -2.05
N GLY A 204 9.67 7.58 -3.22
CA GLY A 204 10.36 7.42 -4.50
C GLY A 204 11.72 8.14 -4.56
N PRO A 205 11.83 9.44 -4.24
CA PRO A 205 13.11 10.14 -4.15
C PRO A 205 14.07 9.49 -3.15
N ARG A 206 13.57 9.05 -1.98
CA ARG A 206 14.40 8.38 -0.96
C ARG A 206 14.93 7.04 -1.46
N MET A 207 14.12 6.28 -2.20
CA MET A 207 14.59 5.05 -2.86
C MET A 207 15.74 5.31 -3.83
N ILE A 208 15.64 6.37 -4.62
CA ILE A 208 16.71 6.76 -5.58
C ILE A 208 17.98 7.16 -4.82
N GLU A 209 17.85 8.02 -3.82
CA GLU A 209 18.95 8.55 -3.02
C GLU A 209 19.75 7.43 -2.32
N THR A 210 19.05 6.47 -1.73
CA THR A 210 19.65 5.39 -0.93
C THR A 210 19.98 4.14 -1.74
N GLY A 211 19.48 4.06 -2.99
CA GLY A 211 19.57 2.85 -3.80
C GLY A 211 18.72 1.69 -3.26
N ALA A 212 17.65 2.02 -2.51
CA ALA A 212 16.79 1.05 -1.88
C ALA A 212 16.17 0.07 -2.89
N MET A 213 16.06 -1.21 -2.49
CA MET A 213 15.47 -2.24 -3.34
C MET A 213 13.95 -2.16 -3.41
N MET A 214 13.32 -1.62 -2.37
CA MET A 214 11.87 -1.50 -2.24
C MET A 214 11.51 -0.30 -1.38
N GLY A 215 10.38 0.32 -1.68
CA GLY A 215 9.73 1.32 -0.85
C GLY A 215 8.22 1.10 -0.83
N GLY A 216 7.55 1.48 0.26
CA GLY A 216 6.11 1.29 0.37
C GLY A 216 5.42 2.20 1.37
N GLU A 217 4.10 2.21 1.26
CA GLU A 217 3.18 2.98 2.06
C GLU A 217 2.07 2.11 2.66
N GLU A 218 1.56 2.51 3.81
CA GLU A 218 0.41 1.90 4.50
C GLU A 218 -0.81 1.72 3.59
N SER A 219 -0.95 2.55 2.58
CA SER A 219 -2.05 2.46 1.61
C SER A 219 -1.97 1.26 0.66
N GLY A 220 -0.86 0.50 0.65
CA GLY A 220 -0.61 -0.62 -0.26
C GLY A 220 0.14 -0.24 -1.53
N GLY A 221 0.67 0.97 -1.59
CA GLY A 221 1.51 1.41 -2.70
C GLY A 221 2.95 0.94 -2.52
N TYR A 222 3.44 0.06 -3.39
CA TYR A 222 4.81 -0.50 -3.32
C TYR A 222 5.57 -0.23 -4.60
N GLY A 223 6.79 0.30 -4.46
CA GLY A 223 7.74 0.53 -5.54
C GLY A 223 8.99 -0.33 -5.42
N PHE A 224 9.59 -0.70 -6.55
CA PHE A 224 10.72 -1.61 -6.60
C PHE A 224 11.85 -1.08 -7.49
N LYS A 225 13.09 -1.24 -7.05
CA LYS A 225 14.30 -0.78 -7.78
C LYS A 225 14.40 -1.33 -9.20
N MET A 226 13.89 -2.55 -9.44
CA MET A 226 13.93 -3.18 -10.75
C MET A 226 12.91 -2.60 -11.73
N HIS A 227 12.04 -1.74 -11.26
CA HIS A 227 11.03 -1.00 -12.04
C HIS A 227 11.27 0.51 -11.96
N LEU A 228 10.24 1.30 -12.18
CA LEU A 228 10.25 2.75 -11.92
C LEU A 228 10.21 3.01 -10.40
N PRO A 229 10.76 4.14 -9.90
CA PRO A 229 10.62 4.53 -8.50
C PRO A 229 9.22 5.11 -8.24
N GLU A 230 8.21 4.35 -8.58
CA GLU A 230 6.79 4.62 -8.43
C GLU A 230 6.06 3.33 -8.11
N ARG A 231 4.85 3.44 -7.57
CA ARG A 231 3.98 2.33 -7.19
C ARG A 231 3.50 1.57 -8.42
N ASP A 232 3.41 0.26 -8.28
CA ASP A 232 2.84 -0.63 -9.28
C ASP A 232 2.16 -1.82 -8.58
N GLY A 233 0.84 -1.74 -8.42
CA GLY A 233 0.04 -2.75 -7.74
C GLY A 233 0.01 -4.07 -8.52
N ILE A 234 -0.06 -4.02 -9.85
CA ILE A 234 -0.05 -5.24 -10.67
C ILE A 234 1.27 -6.00 -10.50
N TYR A 235 2.38 -5.27 -10.48
CA TYR A 235 3.68 -5.89 -10.27
C TYR A 235 3.85 -6.41 -8.84
N ALA A 236 3.35 -5.68 -7.83
CA ALA A 236 3.33 -6.14 -6.44
C ALA A 236 2.52 -7.42 -6.26
N ASP A 237 1.35 -7.54 -6.91
CA ASP A 237 0.54 -8.76 -6.93
C ASP A 237 1.29 -9.94 -7.53
N LEU A 238 2.02 -9.74 -8.62
CA LEU A 238 2.83 -10.81 -9.23
C LEU A 238 4.02 -11.22 -8.34
N LEU A 239 4.61 -10.28 -7.60
CA LEU A 239 5.66 -10.60 -6.62
C LEU A 239 5.10 -11.37 -5.42
N LEU A 240 3.91 -11.03 -4.93
CA LEU A 240 3.21 -11.79 -3.90
C LEU A 240 2.91 -13.21 -4.38
N LEU A 241 2.43 -13.37 -5.62
CA LEU A 241 2.18 -14.69 -6.20
C LEU A 241 3.48 -15.51 -6.30
N ASP A 242 4.61 -14.92 -6.74
CA ASP A 242 5.91 -15.63 -6.80
C ASP A 242 6.43 -15.97 -5.39
N LEU A 243 6.23 -15.09 -4.41
CA LEU A 243 6.52 -15.37 -3.01
C LEU A 243 5.77 -16.62 -2.54
N PHE A 244 4.44 -16.65 -2.71
CA PHE A 244 3.63 -17.78 -2.22
C PHE A 244 3.97 -19.08 -2.95
N LEU A 245 4.34 -19.02 -4.23
CA LEU A 245 4.85 -20.18 -4.95
C LEU A 245 6.17 -20.70 -4.32
N ARG A 246 7.09 -19.81 -3.95
CA ARG A 246 8.35 -20.18 -3.30
C ARG A 246 8.15 -20.72 -1.89
N GLU A 247 7.23 -20.14 -1.14
CA GLU A 247 6.83 -20.61 0.19
C GLU A 247 6.23 -22.03 0.10
N ARG A 248 5.42 -22.29 -0.92
CA ARG A 248 4.88 -23.63 -1.22
C ARG A 248 5.98 -24.63 -1.56
N GLU A 249 6.99 -24.24 -2.34
CA GLU A 249 8.17 -25.06 -2.63
C GLU A 249 9.02 -25.32 -1.36
N ALA A 250 9.03 -24.40 -0.40
CA ALA A 250 9.66 -24.55 0.90
C ALA A 250 8.84 -25.39 1.91
N GLY A 251 7.67 -25.89 1.50
CA GLY A 251 6.80 -26.77 2.31
C GLY A 251 5.68 -26.05 3.06
N ARG A 252 5.52 -24.74 2.90
CA ARG A 252 4.36 -23.96 3.38
C ARG A 252 3.28 -23.96 2.30
N THR A 253 2.29 -24.80 2.45
CA THR A 253 1.38 -25.18 1.36
C THR A 253 0.24 -24.19 1.14
N SER A 254 0.00 -23.28 2.09
CA SER A 254 -1.03 -22.25 2.03
C SER A 254 -0.47 -20.83 2.22
N VAL A 255 -1.25 -19.83 1.84
CA VAL A 255 -0.92 -18.43 2.02
C VAL A 255 -0.92 -18.05 3.50
N SER A 256 -1.87 -18.59 4.27
CA SER A 256 -1.94 -18.37 5.72
C SER A 256 -0.70 -18.92 6.45
N GLU A 257 -0.13 -20.06 6.01
CA GLU A 257 1.15 -20.59 6.54
C GLU A 257 2.32 -19.65 6.21
N ALA A 258 2.34 -19.04 5.02
CA ALA A 258 3.37 -18.06 4.65
C ALA A 258 3.28 -16.78 5.51
N VAL A 259 2.07 -16.29 5.79
CA VAL A 259 1.85 -15.16 6.70
C VAL A 259 2.27 -15.51 8.12
N ALA A 260 1.91 -16.70 8.61
CA ALA A 260 2.33 -17.17 9.92
C ALA A 260 3.88 -17.25 10.02
N HIS A 261 4.52 -17.74 8.98
CA HIS A 261 5.99 -17.77 8.91
C HIS A 261 6.63 -16.38 8.91
N LEU A 262 6.06 -15.40 8.20
CA LEU A 262 6.50 -14.01 8.30
C LEU A 262 6.44 -13.51 9.76
N HIS A 263 5.36 -13.83 10.48
CA HIS A 263 5.23 -13.46 11.90
C HIS A 263 6.26 -14.15 12.80
N GLU A 264 6.68 -15.37 12.48
CA GLU A 264 7.78 -16.04 13.19
C GLU A 264 9.12 -15.34 12.93
N VAL A 265 9.38 -14.92 11.71
CA VAL A 265 10.65 -14.30 11.27
C VAL A 265 10.73 -12.83 11.70
N ALA A 266 9.71 -12.04 11.41
CA ALA A 266 9.70 -10.59 11.58
C ALA A 266 8.90 -10.11 12.81
N GLY A 267 8.32 -11.04 13.58
CA GLY A 267 7.39 -10.75 14.67
C GLY A 267 5.98 -10.42 14.17
N PRO A 268 4.96 -10.61 15.01
CA PRO A 268 3.58 -10.36 14.65
C PRO A 268 3.30 -8.89 14.37
N SER A 269 2.34 -8.64 13.47
CA SER A 269 1.83 -7.33 13.12
C SER A 269 0.32 -7.38 13.00
N PHE A 270 -0.36 -6.78 13.95
CA PHE A 270 -1.81 -6.58 13.96
C PHE A 270 -2.08 -5.09 13.83
N TYR A 271 -2.74 -4.70 12.74
CA TYR A 271 -2.91 -3.31 12.37
C TYR A 271 -4.38 -2.95 12.19
N LEU A 272 -4.75 -1.74 12.61
CA LEU A 272 -6.01 -1.07 12.26
C LEU A 272 -5.81 0.44 12.16
N ARG A 273 -6.73 1.07 11.40
CA ARG A 273 -6.87 2.53 11.27
C ARG A 273 -8.28 2.94 11.62
N SER A 274 -8.41 4.06 12.31
CA SER A 274 -9.66 4.78 12.55
C SER A 274 -9.58 6.16 11.91
N ASP A 275 -10.65 6.56 11.22
CA ASP A 275 -10.79 7.86 10.58
C ASP A 275 -11.82 8.68 11.36
N VAL A 276 -11.35 9.61 12.20
CA VAL A 276 -12.19 10.47 13.04
C VAL A 276 -12.56 11.74 12.27
N HIS A 277 -13.79 11.78 11.74
CA HIS A 277 -14.31 12.93 11.03
C HIS A 277 -14.71 14.05 11.98
N THR A 278 -14.35 15.26 11.64
CA THR A 278 -14.65 16.46 12.42
C THR A 278 -15.35 17.52 11.58
N ASP A 279 -15.95 18.52 12.23
CA ASP A 279 -16.53 19.66 11.50
C ASP A 279 -15.40 20.52 10.90
N ARG A 280 -15.59 20.93 9.63
CA ARG A 280 -14.60 21.72 8.88
C ARG A 280 -14.27 23.05 9.55
N ALA A 281 -15.24 23.69 10.22
CA ALA A 281 -15.02 24.99 10.85
C ALA A 281 -14.21 24.88 12.15
N SER A 282 -14.40 23.80 12.91
CA SER A 282 -13.71 23.55 14.18
C SER A 282 -12.34 22.85 14.01
N TYR A 283 -12.11 22.19 12.86
CA TYR A 283 -10.92 21.38 12.62
C TYR A 283 -9.57 22.12 12.84
N PRO A 284 -9.36 23.38 12.36
CA PRO A 284 -8.08 24.07 12.61
C PRO A 284 -7.76 24.29 14.09
N ALA A 285 -8.76 24.67 14.88
CA ALA A 285 -8.60 24.89 16.30
C ALA A 285 -8.39 23.56 17.06
N LEU A 286 -9.09 22.50 16.66
CA LEU A 286 -8.88 21.16 17.20
C LEU A 286 -7.45 20.67 16.93
N LYS A 287 -6.98 20.80 15.69
CA LYS A 287 -5.62 20.43 15.29
C LYS A 287 -4.57 21.15 16.12
N GLU A 288 -4.67 22.49 16.24
CA GLU A 288 -3.73 23.31 17.01
C GLU A 288 -3.69 22.89 18.48
N ARG A 289 -4.88 22.73 19.12
CA ARG A 289 -5.00 22.31 20.51
C ARG A 289 -4.35 20.94 20.75
N LEU A 290 -4.71 19.94 19.93
CA LEU A 290 -4.22 18.57 20.12
C LEU A 290 -2.73 18.43 19.83
N LEU A 291 -2.16 19.19 18.87
CA LEU A 291 -0.72 19.17 18.62
C LEU A 291 0.07 19.74 19.81
N VAL A 292 -0.43 20.81 20.45
CA VAL A 292 0.18 21.36 21.67
C VAL A 292 0.05 20.36 22.82
N GLU A 293 -1.15 19.82 23.05
CA GLU A 293 -1.43 18.89 24.14
C GLU A 293 -0.58 17.61 24.06
N MET A 294 -0.50 16.98 22.88
CA MET A 294 0.33 15.77 22.67
C MET A 294 1.84 16.08 22.77
N GLY A 295 2.26 17.29 22.40
CA GLY A 295 3.66 17.69 22.48
C GLY A 295 4.11 18.03 23.91
N GLU A 296 3.25 18.63 24.73
CA GLU A 296 3.55 19.04 26.11
C GLU A 296 3.24 17.94 27.14
N HIS A 297 2.25 17.08 26.85
CA HIS A 297 1.72 16.07 27.77
C HIS A 297 1.67 14.70 27.11
N SER A 298 2.85 14.16 26.77
CA SER A 298 2.94 12.79 26.28
C SER A 298 2.40 11.80 27.32
N PRO A 299 1.53 10.85 26.93
CA PRO A 299 1.01 9.84 27.88
C PRO A 299 2.17 8.96 28.39
N GLU A 300 2.12 8.63 29.69
CA GLU A 300 3.10 7.72 30.32
C GLU A 300 2.82 6.25 29.92
N THR A 301 1.56 5.93 29.64
CA THR A 301 1.11 4.58 29.25
C THR A 301 0.10 4.64 28.12
N LEU A 302 0.12 3.65 27.23
CA LEU A 302 -0.86 3.42 26.18
C LEU A 302 -1.15 1.91 26.07
N GLY A 303 -2.43 1.54 25.96
CA GLY A 303 -2.85 0.14 25.96
C GLY A 303 -2.40 -0.64 27.21
N GLY A 304 -2.24 0.06 28.35
CA GLY A 304 -1.73 -0.51 29.59
C GLY A 304 -0.22 -0.79 29.60
N ARG A 305 0.53 -0.33 28.60
CA ARG A 305 1.99 -0.48 28.48
C ARG A 305 2.71 0.86 28.62
N PRO A 306 3.92 0.89 29.17
CA PRO A 306 4.73 2.10 29.21
C PRO A 306 5.03 2.65 27.81
N VAL A 307 4.92 3.98 27.65
CA VAL A 307 5.37 4.66 26.44
C VAL A 307 6.90 4.79 26.49
N ASP A 308 7.57 4.17 25.54
CA ASP A 308 9.04 4.20 25.41
C ASP A 308 9.51 5.56 24.84
N ARG A 309 8.83 6.03 23.78
CA ARG A 309 9.16 7.31 23.15
C ARG A 309 7.95 7.90 22.41
N THR A 310 7.93 9.23 22.38
CA THR A 310 6.99 10.04 21.58
C THR A 310 7.77 10.81 20.53
N VAL A 311 7.38 10.68 19.28
CA VAL A 311 8.07 11.27 18.14
C VAL A 311 7.10 12.20 17.40
N PRO A 312 7.36 13.52 17.35
CA PRO A 312 6.61 14.41 16.46
C PRO A 312 6.91 14.05 15.00
N LEU A 313 5.92 14.12 14.14
CA LEU A 313 6.13 13.91 12.71
C LEU A 313 6.89 15.09 12.10
N ASP A 314 7.83 14.83 11.20
CA ASP A 314 8.64 15.86 10.51
C ASP A 314 7.77 16.87 9.74
N THR A 315 6.58 16.45 9.32
CA THR A 315 5.59 17.30 8.64
C THR A 315 4.80 18.21 9.61
N GLY A 316 4.99 18.04 10.93
CA GLY A 316 4.29 18.81 11.95
C GLY A 316 2.78 18.56 12.02
N ASP A 317 2.31 17.44 11.48
CA ASP A 317 0.89 17.10 11.39
C ASP A 317 0.47 15.94 12.30
N GLY A 318 1.29 15.58 13.31
CA GLY A 318 0.93 14.51 14.24
C GLY A 318 2.07 14.01 15.10
N PHE A 319 1.79 12.92 15.83
CA PHE A 319 2.72 12.26 16.75
C PHE A 319 2.63 10.75 16.64
N LYS A 320 3.78 10.07 16.73
CA LYS A 320 3.89 8.62 16.86
C LYS A 320 4.38 8.27 18.26
N PHE A 321 3.65 7.42 18.93
CA PHE A 321 3.94 6.92 20.28
C PHE A 321 4.33 5.46 20.19
N TRP A 322 5.50 5.12 20.67
CA TRP A 322 5.98 3.74 20.75
C TRP A 322 5.84 3.23 22.17
N VAL A 323 5.35 2.02 22.34
CA VAL A 323 5.33 1.31 23.62
C VAL A 323 6.48 0.31 23.71
N ASP A 324 6.73 -0.20 24.89
CA ASP A 324 7.92 -0.96 25.29
C ASP A 324 8.14 -2.29 24.53
N ASP A 325 7.14 -2.82 23.82
CA ASP A 325 7.27 -4.03 22.98
C ASP A 325 7.47 -3.73 21.48
N GLY A 326 7.61 -2.46 21.12
CA GLY A 326 7.74 -2.02 19.74
C GLY A 326 6.41 -1.87 18.99
N SER A 327 5.27 -2.01 19.66
CA SER A 327 3.96 -1.59 19.17
C SER A 327 3.86 -0.07 19.16
N TRP A 328 2.98 0.48 18.33
CA TRP A 328 2.86 1.94 18.21
C TRP A 328 1.44 2.41 17.94
N LEU A 329 1.19 3.65 18.39
CA LEU A 329 0.02 4.46 18.06
C LEU A 329 0.50 5.70 17.29
N LEU A 330 -0.18 6.04 16.19
CA LEU A 330 0.06 7.26 15.44
C LEU A 330 -1.23 8.06 15.34
N VAL A 331 -1.18 9.34 15.72
CA VAL A 331 -2.28 10.30 15.53
C VAL A 331 -1.82 11.34 14.51
N ARG A 332 -2.50 11.42 13.37
CA ARG A 332 -2.12 12.29 12.26
C ARG A 332 -3.28 13.11 11.73
N PHE A 333 -3.06 14.40 11.56
CA PHE A 333 -4.04 15.35 11.03
C PHE A 333 -3.97 15.43 9.51
N SER A 334 -5.10 15.23 8.83
CA SER A 334 -5.17 15.42 7.38
C SER A 334 -4.89 16.87 6.99
N GLY A 335 -4.16 17.07 5.90
CA GLY A 335 -3.89 18.39 5.33
C GLY A 335 -4.99 18.88 4.37
N THR A 336 -5.86 17.98 3.88
CA THR A 336 -6.85 18.26 2.82
C THR A 336 -8.30 18.15 3.29
N GLU A 337 -8.54 17.34 4.32
CA GLU A 337 -9.87 17.00 4.83
C GLU A 337 -9.97 17.29 6.34
N PRO A 338 -11.14 17.62 6.88
CA PRO A 338 -11.34 17.79 8.32
C PRO A 338 -11.41 16.43 9.03
N LEU A 339 -10.27 15.76 9.08
CA LEU A 339 -10.14 14.36 9.45
C LEU A 339 -8.86 14.14 10.24
N VAL A 340 -8.96 13.43 11.36
CA VAL A 340 -7.81 12.91 12.11
C VAL A 340 -7.75 11.40 11.89
N ARG A 341 -6.61 10.91 11.44
CA ARG A 341 -6.34 9.50 11.29
C ARG A 341 -5.60 8.98 12.49
N VAL A 342 -6.12 7.92 13.07
CA VAL A 342 -5.51 7.18 14.17
C VAL A 342 -5.12 5.82 13.66
N TYR A 343 -3.86 5.45 13.82
CA TYR A 343 -3.30 4.19 13.37
C TYR A 343 -2.70 3.45 14.56
N ALA A 344 -2.89 2.15 14.61
CA ALA A 344 -2.24 1.32 15.61
C ALA A 344 -1.70 0.03 14.98
N GLU A 345 -0.45 -0.30 15.27
CA GLU A 345 0.16 -1.59 15.01
C GLU A 345 0.66 -2.17 16.33
N ALA A 346 0.33 -3.44 16.59
CA ALA A 346 0.69 -4.09 17.84
C ALA A 346 1.07 -5.56 17.66
N SER A 347 1.68 -6.11 18.71
CA SER A 347 2.06 -7.53 18.81
C SER A 347 0.87 -8.48 18.96
N GLY A 348 -0.35 -7.97 19.23
CA GLY A 348 -1.59 -8.71 19.37
C GLY A 348 -2.82 -7.83 19.17
N GLU A 349 -3.95 -8.47 18.85
CA GLU A 349 -5.21 -7.78 18.55
C GLU A 349 -5.73 -6.97 19.75
N GLU A 350 -5.67 -7.52 20.96
CA GLU A 350 -6.14 -6.83 22.17
C GLU A 350 -5.37 -5.52 22.41
N LEU A 351 -4.05 -5.55 22.25
CA LEU A 351 -3.23 -4.35 22.41
C LEU A 351 -3.50 -3.34 21.28
N ARG A 352 -3.61 -3.81 20.03
CA ARG A 352 -3.98 -2.95 18.88
C ARG A 352 -5.30 -2.21 19.15
N ASP A 353 -6.32 -2.93 19.59
CA ASP A 353 -7.64 -2.36 19.84
C ASP A 353 -7.62 -1.36 21.02
N ALA A 354 -6.83 -1.67 22.07
CA ALA A 354 -6.64 -0.76 23.19
C ALA A 354 -5.93 0.53 22.77
N LEU A 355 -4.85 0.42 21.98
CA LEU A 355 -4.10 1.58 21.43
C LEU A 355 -5.01 2.44 20.55
N LEU A 356 -5.76 1.83 19.65
CA LEU A 356 -6.66 2.54 18.74
C LEU A 356 -7.76 3.28 19.51
N ALA A 357 -8.39 2.62 20.50
CA ALA A 357 -9.41 3.24 21.33
C ALA A 357 -8.87 4.40 22.18
N GLU A 358 -7.62 4.34 22.61
CA GLU A 358 -6.98 5.46 23.32
C GLU A 358 -6.67 6.62 22.39
N GLY A 359 -6.18 6.35 21.15
CA GLY A 359 -6.01 7.38 20.14
C GLY A 359 -7.32 8.07 19.77
N ASP A 360 -8.39 7.32 19.59
CA ASP A 360 -9.72 7.87 19.33
C ASP A 360 -10.21 8.76 20.50
N ARG A 361 -9.95 8.37 21.77
CA ARG A 361 -10.24 9.21 22.94
C ARG A 361 -9.41 10.50 22.97
N MET A 362 -8.12 10.46 22.60
CA MET A 362 -7.29 11.65 22.50
C MET A 362 -7.87 12.68 21.52
N VAL A 363 -8.47 12.20 20.44
CA VAL A 363 -9.06 13.08 19.41
C VAL A 363 -10.41 13.65 19.86
N ASN A 364 -11.23 12.84 20.49
CA ASN A 364 -12.60 13.22 20.85
C ASN A 364 -12.71 13.94 22.20
N GLY A 365 -11.74 13.83 23.09
CA GLY A 365 -11.67 14.46 24.41
C GLY A 365 -12.28 13.63 25.50
#